data_8ed60f2b7593c8664d4c51151ee875d0
#
_entry.id   8ed60f2b7593c8664d4c51151ee875d0
#
_cell.length_a   1.000
_cell.length_b   1.000
_cell.length_c   1.000
_cell.angle_alpha   90.00
_cell.angle_beta   90.00
_cell.angle_gamma   90.00
#
_symmetry.space_group_name_H-M   'P 1'
#
loop_
_entity.id
_entity.type
_entity.pdbx_description
1 polymer ?
#
loop_
_entity_poly.entity_id
_entity_poly.type
_entity_poly.pdbx_seq_one_letter_code
_entity_poly.pdbx_strand_id
1 'polypeptide(L)'
;WLCTFLFFRRPAQKKMPVTNGYMIIYSVAIEFALAISLTLYAAFFFHIPLSWQLFWVFFYWTFLVWVIVTAIFTLLNYNRMLNNRLEEMIKKTTDEQEDVIITLHDQNLRGTDLTLPINNLLYIEARKNNVCVCYIKEGRLQKTELRSTLTALKDDLPYDNIFQCHRSFLVNINNIVSAKGNSNGYQLLLTGCEDIIPVSRTFVPGLRHFVG
;
A
#
# COMPACT_ATOMS: atom_id res chain seq x y z
N TRP A 1 -2.60 -33.60 2.13
CA TRP A 1 -3.27 -33.44 3.42
C TRP A 1 -2.34 -33.77 4.60
N LEU A 2 -1.59 -34.87 4.52
CA LEU A 2 -0.64 -35.28 5.57
C LEU A 2 0.51 -34.27 5.74
N CYS A 3 1.07 -33.72 4.67
CA CYS A 3 2.11 -32.70 4.69
C CYS A 3 1.61 -31.38 5.30
N THR A 4 0.42 -30.90 4.94
CA THR A 4 -0.17 -29.70 5.54
C THR A 4 -0.48 -29.91 7.02
N PHE A 5 -0.94 -31.10 7.41
CA PHE A 5 -1.21 -31.43 8.82
C PHE A 5 0.07 -31.46 9.67
N LEU A 6 1.14 -32.14 9.18
CA LEU A 6 2.39 -32.29 9.93
C LEU A 6 3.17 -30.98 10.06
N PHE A 7 3.18 -30.16 9.02
CA PHE A 7 4.04 -28.98 8.94
C PHE A 7 3.36 -27.66 9.34
N PHE A 8 2.07 -27.50 9.07
CA PHE A 8 1.37 -26.26 9.42
C PHE A 8 0.57 -26.32 10.74
N ARG A 9 -0.09 -27.43 11.00
CA ARG A 9 -0.96 -27.50 12.17
C ARG A 9 -0.18 -27.62 13.49
N ARG A 10 0.95 -28.33 13.49
CA ARG A 10 1.79 -28.47 14.70
C ARG A 10 2.51 -27.17 15.10
N PRO A 11 3.19 -26.44 14.18
CA PRO A 11 3.81 -25.16 14.52
C PRO A 11 2.79 -24.09 14.93
N ALA A 12 1.63 -24.01 14.26
CA ALA A 12 0.58 -23.06 14.58
C ALA A 12 0.01 -23.27 16.00
N GLN A 13 -0.15 -24.53 16.44
CA GLN A 13 -0.56 -24.85 17.80
C GLN A 13 0.47 -24.49 18.87
N LYS A 14 1.77 -24.52 18.54
CA LYS A 14 2.86 -24.19 19.49
C LYS A 14 3.27 -22.73 19.50
N LYS A 15 2.61 -21.83 18.75
CA LYS A 15 3.00 -20.40 18.63
C LYS A 15 4.50 -20.21 18.28
N MET A 16 5.11 -21.18 17.57
CA MET A 16 6.48 -21.00 17.13
C MET A 16 6.53 -19.93 16.03
N PRO A 17 7.49 -18.98 16.06
CA PRO A 17 7.68 -18.04 14.98
C PRO A 17 8.00 -18.84 13.72
N VAL A 18 7.16 -18.71 12.71
CA VAL A 18 7.42 -19.32 11.39
C VAL A 18 8.55 -18.51 10.76
N THR A 19 9.78 -18.94 11.02
CA THR A 19 10.98 -18.30 10.48
C THR A 19 11.02 -18.56 8.96
N ASN A 20 11.51 -17.58 8.18
CA ASN A 20 11.67 -17.72 6.72
C ASN A 20 12.41 -19.01 6.31
N GLY A 21 13.40 -19.44 7.13
CA GLY A 21 14.13 -20.69 6.94
C GLY A 21 13.25 -21.95 7.00
N TYR A 22 12.28 -21.99 7.90
CA TYR A 22 11.34 -23.11 8.01
C TYR A 22 10.46 -23.24 6.76
N MET A 23 9.99 -22.11 6.22
CA MET A 23 9.18 -22.08 4.99
C MET A 23 9.98 -22.58 3.78
N ILE A 24 11.26 -22.22 3.68
CA ILE A 24 12.16 -22.69 2.60
C ILE A 24 12.35 -24.21 2.70
N ILE A 25 12.70 -24.74 3.87
CA ILE A 25 12.88 -26.19 4.07
C ILE A 25 11.61 -26.96 3.71
N TYR A 26 10.45 -26.45 4.12
CA TYR A 26 9.17 -27.06 3.82
C TYR A 26 8.88 -27.07 2.31
N SER A 27 9.12 -25.96 1.61
CA SER A 27 8.87 -25.87 0.16
C SER A 27 9.79 -26.81 -0.64
N VAL A 28 11.05 -26.94 -0.23
CA VAL A 28 12.01 -27.89 -0.83
C VAL A 28 11.56 -29.33 -0.59
N ALA A 29 11.09 -29.66 0.61
CA ALA A 29 10.60 -31.01 0.92
C ALA A 29 9.37 -31.39 0.07
N ILE A 30 8.47 -30.46 -0.17
CA ILE A 30 7.31 -30.66 -1.07
C ILE A 30 7.77 -30.91 -2.50
N GLU A 31 8.74 -30.16 -2.99
CA GLU A 31 9.29 -30.30 -4.34
C GLU A 31 9.83 -31.71 -4.58
N PHE A 32 10.65 -32.23 -3.66
CA PHE A 32 11.15 -33.62 -3.75
C PHE A 32 10.00 -34.63 -3.69
N ALA A 33 9.02 -34.45 -2.83
CA ALA A 33 7.87 -35.34 -2.72
C ALA A 33 7.04 -35.40 -4.02
N LEU A 34 6.86 -34.27 -4.68
CA LEU A 34 6.16 -34.15 -5.97
C LEU A 34 6.93 -34.84 -7.07
N ALA A 35 8.25 -34.64 -7.19
CA ALA A 35 9.09 -35.29 -8.20
C ALA A 35 9.07 -36.82 -8.04
N ILE A 36 9.19 -37.33 -6.82
CA ILE A 36 9.08 -38.76 -6.51
C ILE A 36 7.71 -39.31 -6.90
N SER A 37 6.63 -38.62 -6.50
CA SER A 37 5.26 -39.01 -6.79
C SER A 37 4.99 -39.11 -8.30
N LEU A 38 5.44 -38.11 -9.09
CA LEU A 38 5.31 -38.14 -10.55
C LEU A 38 6.12 -39.24 -11.20
N THR A 39 7.33 -39.52 -10.70
CA THR A 39 8.16 -40.61 -11.21
C THR A 39 7.50 -41.97 -10.98
N LEU A 40 6.96 -42.21 -9.79
CA LEU A 40 6.24 -43.44 -9.46
C LEU A 40 4.94 -43.56 -10.28
N TYR A 41 4.22 -42.49 -10.46
CA TYR A 41 3.02 -42.47 -11.30
C TYR A 41 3.34 -42.84 -12.74
N ALA A 42 4.38 -42.24 -13.34
CA ALA A 42 4.80 -42.52 -14.70
C ALA A 42 5.25 -44.00 -14.85
N ALA A 43 6.01 -44.53 -13.91
CA ALA A 43 6.43 -45.91 -13.92
C ALA A 43 5.25 -46.87 -13.85
N PHE A 44 4.24 -46.59 -13.01
CA PHE A 44 3.07 -47.44 -12.83
C PHE A 44 2.12 -47.41 -14.02
N PHE A 45 1.72 -46.20 -14.48
CA PHE A 45 0.71 -46.05 -15.53
C PHE A 45 1.24 -46.30 -16.96
N PHE A 46 2.47 -45.86 -17.23
CA PHE A 46 3.05 -45.94 -18.57
C PHE A 46 4.02 -47.15 -18.71
N HIS A 47 4.18 -47.97 -17.68
CA HIS A 47 5.09 -49.14 -17.67
C HIS A 47 6.52 -48.76 -18.05
N ILE A 48 6.96 -47.52 -17.74
CA ILE A 48 8.32 -47.06 -18.00
C ILE A 48 9.23 -47.57 -16.89
N PRO A 49 10.41 -48.13 -17.20
CA PRO A 49 11.34 -48.58 -16.18
C PRO A 49 11.77 -47.44 -15.27
N LEU A 50 11.74 -47.68 -13.96
CA LEU A 50 12.26 -46.73 -12.98
C LEU A 50 13.73 -46.46 -13.27
N SER A 51 14.03 -45.22 -13.70
CA SER A 51 15.39 -44.80 -13.97
C SER A 51 15.68 -43.46 -13.24
N TRP A 52 16.93 -43.30 -12.88
CA TRP A 52 17.41 -42.06 -12.27
C TRP A 52 17.25 -40.85 -13.20
N GLN A 53 17.33 -41.07 -14.51
CA GLN A 53 17.12 -40.06 -15.54
C GLN A 53 15.66 -39.56 -15.55
N LEU A 54 14.69 -40.46 -15.41
CA LEU A 54 13.28 -40.13 -15.36
C LEU A 54 12.96 -39.23 -14.15
N PHE A 55 13.55 -39.52 -12.99
CA PHE A 55 13.42 -38.67 -11.80
C PHE A 55 13.93 -37.27 -12.05
N TRP A 56 15.11 -37.08 -12.64
CA TRP A 56 15.68 -35.78 -12.90
C TRP A 56 14.88 -34.94 -13.93
N VAL A 57 14.25 -35.59 -14.90
CA VAL A 57 13.37 -34.93 -15.87
C VAL A 57 12.15 -34.35 -15.15
N PHE A 58 11.46 -35.11 -14.31
CA PHE A 58 10.32 -34.61 -13.55
C PHE A 58 10.74 -33.56 -12.53
N PHE A 59 11.84 -33.76 -11.84
CA PHE A 59 12.38 -32.78 -10.90
C PHE A 59 12.68 -31.43 -11.57
N TYR A 60 13.28 -31.45 -12.76
CA TYR A 60 13.56 -30.21 -13.50
C TYR A 60 12.29 -29.45 -13.87
N TRP A 61 11.27 -30.12 -14.39
CA TRP A 61 10.02 -29.47 -14.76
C TRP A 61 9.23 -28.95 -13.55
N THR A 62 9.13 -29.72 -12.49
CA THR A 62 8.46 -29.29 -11.25
C THR A 62 9.22 -28.15 -10.59
N PHE A 63 10.55 -28.17 -10.61
CA PHE A 63 11.39 -27.08 -10.10
C PHE A 63 11.17 -25.77 -10.86
N LEU A 64 11.05 -25.79 -12.18
CA LEU A 64 10.72 -24.61 -12.98
C LEU A 64 9.39 -23.99 -12.55
N VAL A 65 8.36 -24.80 -12.41
CA VAL A 65 7.03 -24.36 -11.94
C VAL A 65 7.13 -23.80 -10.51
N TRP A 66 7.86 -24.50 -9.65
CA TRP A 66 8.07 -24.07 -8.26
C TRP A 66 8.71 -22.68 -8.16
N VAL A 67 9.76 -22.40 -8.96
CA VAL A 67 10.42 -21.09 -8.99
C VAL A 67 9.42 -19.98 -9.39
N ILE A 68 8.63 -20.22 -10.43
CA ILE A 68 7.64 -19.23 -10.92
C ILE A 68 6.59 -18.96 -9.84
N VAL A 69 6.01 -20.01 -9.26
CA VAL A 69 4.97 -19.89 -8.22
C VAL A 69 5.50 -19.17 -6.98
N THR A 70 6.73 -19.52 -6.55
CA THR A 70 7.37 -18.89 -5.39
C THR A 70 7.65 -17.41 -5.65
N ALA A 71 8.11 -17.05 -6.85
CA ALA A 71 8.33 -15.64 -7.23
C ALA A 71 7.03 -14.83 -7.21
N ILE A 72 5.94 -15.36 -7.79
CA ILE A 72 4.62 -14.71 -7.78
C ILE A 72 4.11 -14.56 -6.35
N PHE A 73 4.19 -15.60 -5.54
CA PHE A 73 3.74 -15.58 -4.14
C PHE A 73 4.52 -14.56 -3.30
N THR A 74 5.85 -14.50 -3.49
CA THR A 74 6.70 -13.51 -2.79
C THR A 74 6.34 -12.09 -3.19
N LEU A 75 6.10 -11.83 -4.48
CA LEU A 75 5.70 -10.53 -4.98
C LEU A 75 4.35 -10.08 -4.41
N LEU A 76 3.37 -10.99 -4.39
CA LEU A 76 2.04 -10.70 -3.82
C LEU A 76 2.11 -10.43 -2.31
N ASN A 77 2.91 -11.20 -1.57
CA ASN A 77 3.10 -10.99 -0.13
C ASN A 77 3.84 -9.68 0.16
N TYR A 78 4.84 -9.34 -0.64
CA TYR A 78 5.55 -8.07 -0.52
C TYR A 78 4.61 -6.87 -0.70
N ASN A 79 3.75 -6.91 -1.73
CA ASN A 79 2.74 -5.88 -1.96
C ASN A 79 1.74 -5.77 -0.81
N ARG A 80 1.28 -6.90 -0.26
CA ARG A 80 0.38 -6.90 0.91
C ARG A 80 1.05 -6.31 2.15
N MET A 81 2.29 -6.71 2.42
CA MET A 81 3.06 -6.20 3.56
C MET A 81 3.27 -4.68 3.45
N LEU A 82 3.55 -4.18 2.25
CA LEU A 82 3.71 -2.75 2.00
C LEU A 82 2.41 -1.98 2.28
N ASN A 83 1.28 -2.47 1.76
CA ASN A 83 -0.03 -1.85 2.00
C ASN A 83 -0.40 -1.85 3.48
N ASN A 84 -0.19 -2.96 4.21
CA ASN A 84 -0.49 -3.02 5.64
C ASN A 84 0.35 -2.05 6.46
N ARG A 85 1.64 -1.88 6.14
CA ARG A 85 2.49 -0.87 6.80
C ARG A 85 2.01 0.54 6.55
N LEU A 86 1.54 0.85 5.34
CA LEU A 86 0.93 2.14 5.02
C LEU A 86 -0.32 2.40 5.85
N GLU A 87 -1.22 1.43 5.95
CA GLU A 87 -2.44 1.55 6.77
C GLU A 87 -2.11 1.76 8.25
N GLU A 88 -1.13 1.03 8.80
CA GLU A 88 -0.69 1.20 10.20
C GLU A 88 -0.08 2.59 10.46
N MET A 89 0.75 3.10 9.53
CA MET A 89 1.35 4.43 9.66
C MET A 89 0.30 5.53 9.57
N ILE A 90 -0.61 5.46 8.61
CA ILE A 90 -1.73 6.40 8.45
C ILE A 90 -2.58 6.41 9.72
N LYS A 91 -2.98 5.24 10.21
CA LYS A 91 -3.79 5.12 11.43
C LYS A 91 -3.10 5.75 12.63
N LYS A 92 -1.82 5.46 12.85
CA LYS A 92 -1.06 6.02 13.97
C LYS A 92 -1.00 7.55 13.90
N THR A 93 -0.71 8.12 12.73
CA THR A 93 -0.65 9.58 12.54
C THR A 93 -2.04 10.21 12.72
N THR A 94 -3.10 9.54 12.27
CA THR A 94 -4.48 10.00 12.44
C THR A 94 -4.87 10.03 13.91
N ASP A 95 -4.58 8.98 14.66
CA ASP A 95 -4.90 8.90 16.10
C ASP A 95 -4.15 9.97 16.93
N GLU A 96 -2.90 10.30 16.58
CA GLU A 96 -2.10 11.33 17.26
C GLU A 96 -2.60 12.77 16.97
N GLN A 97 -3.34 12.98 15.88
CA GLN A 97 -3.80 14.32 15.44
C GLN A 97 -5.31 14.51 15.50
N GLU A 98 -6.04 13.60 16.13
CA GLU A 98 -7.51 13.61 16.16
C GLU A 98 -8.09 14.91 16.75
N ASP A 99 -7.40 15.54 17.71
CA ASP A 99 -7.82 16.74 18.43
C ASP A 99 -7.21 18.05 17.89
N VAL A 100 -6.39 18.01 16.83
CA VAL A 100 -5.73 19.21 16.31
C VAL A 100 -6.72 20.02 15.47
N ILE A 101 -7.05 21.22 15.95
CA ILE A 101 -7.88 22.18 15.22
C ILE A 101 -6.95 23.15 14.48
N ILE A 102 -7.15 23.28 13.17
CA ILE A 102 -6.43 24.22 12.30
C ILE A 102 -7.33 25.39 11.93
N THR A 103 -6.73 26.56 11.77
CA THR A 103 -7.41 27.76 11.27
C THR A 103 -6.71 28.22 10.00
N LEU A 104 -7.45 28.31 8.90
CA LEU A 104 -7.00 28.82 7.62
C LEU A 104 -7.48 30.26 7.45
N HIS A 105 -6.54 31.18 7.32
CA HIS A 105 -6.83 32.59 7.27
C HIS A 105 -7.28 33.06 5.87
N ASP A 106 -8.41 33.77 5.82
CA ASP A 106 -8.85 34.49 4.62
C ASP A 106 -8.22 35.88 4.60
N GLN A 107 -7.39 36.15 3.59
CA GLN A 107 -6.78 37.47 3.40
C GLN A 107 -7.76 38.55 2.94
N ASN A 108 -9.03 38.24 2.77
CA ASN A 108 -10.05 39.19 2.44
C ASN A 108 -10.51 39.90 3.71
N LEU A 109 -10.50 41.25 3.73
CA LEU A 109 -10.93 42.09 4.86
C LEU A 109 -12.36 41.81 5.38
N ARG A 110 -13.19 41.14 4.59
CA ARG A 110 -14.57 40.72 4.93
C ARG A 110 -14.71 39.18 4.90
N GLY A 111 -13.62 38.45 4.74
CA GLY A 111 -13.62 37.00 4.75
C GLY A 111 -13.74 36.45 6.17
N THR A 112 -14.23 35.26 6.29
CA THR A 112 -14.27 34.51 7.55
C THR A 112 -13.23 33.38 7.49
N ASP A 113 -12.39 33.34 8.52
CA ASP A 113 -11.43 32.26 8.68
C ASP A 113 -12.13 30.90 8.75
N LEU A 114 -11.54 29.90 8.16
CA LEU A 114 -12.04 28.53 8.18
C LEU A 114 -11.34 27.73 9.26
N THR A 115 -12.09 27.35 10.30
CA THR A 115 -11.59 26.53 11.41
C THR A 115 -12.16 25.11 11.30
N LEU A 116 -11.31 24.08 11.31
CA LEU A 116 -11.70 22.67 11.21
C LEU A 116 -10.65 21.75 11.85
N PRO A 117 -11.03 20.52 12.27
CA PRO A 117 -10.07 19.50 12.64
C PRO A 117 -9.17 19.13 11.46
N ILE A 118 -7.86 18.96 11.70
CA ILE A 118 -6.88 18.69 10.64
C ILE A 118 -7.21 17.43 9.84
N ASN A 119 -7.75 16.40 10.50
CA ASN A 119 -8.12 15.15 9.85
C ASN A 119 -9.32 15.27 8.91
N ASN A 120 -10.11 16.33 9.07
CA ASN A 120 -11.21 16.62 8.17
C ASN A 120 -10.76 17.35 6.89
N LEU A 121 -9.57 17.94 6.88
CA LEU A 121 -8.98 18.53 5.68
C LEU A 121 -8.57 17.44 4.71
N LEU A 122 -9.06 17.47 3.47
CA LEU A 122 -8.70 16.53 2.41
C LEU A 122 -7.59 17.09 1.54
N TYR A 123 -7.85 18.23 0.88
CA TYR A 123 -6.87 18.89 0.03
C TYR A 123 -7.18 20.39 -0.11
N ILE A 124 -6.19 21.15 -0.55
CA ILE A 124 -6.30 22.55 -0.94
C ILE A 124 -5.83 22.69 -2.39
N GLU A 125 -6.64 23.35 -3.22
CA GLU A 125 -6.36 23.61 -4.63
C GLU A 125 -6.19 25.11 -4.88
N ALA A 126 -5.07 25.51 -5.51
CA ALA A 126 -4.90 26.88 -5.96
C ALA A 126 -5.74 27.18 -7.20
N ARG A 127 -6.57 28.22 -7.15
CA ARG A 127 -7.44 28.71 -8.23
C ARG A 127 -7.24 30.19 -8.48
N LYS A 128 -6.33 30.54 -9.41
CA LYS A 128 -6.00 31.94 -9.72
C LYS A 128 -5.60 32.73 -8.47
N ASN A 129 -6.49 33.60 -7.98
CA ASN A 129 -6.25 34.46 -6.84
C ASN A 129 -6.87 33.93 -5.53
N ASN A 130 -7.49 32.76 -5.57
CA ASN A 130 -8.12 32.09 -4.45
C ASN A 130 -7.55 30.69 -4.28
N VAL A 131 -7.85 30.09 -3.16
CA VAL A 131 -7.66 28.66 -2.90
C VAL A 131 -9.00 28.02 -2.59
N CYS A 132 -9.22 26.83 -3.12
CA CYS A 132 -10.38 26.00 -2.79
C CYS A 132 -9.95 24.96 -1.75
N VAL A 133 -10.51 25.07 -0.56
CA VAL A 133 -10.30 24.11 0.54
C VAL A 133 -11.40 23.07 0.50
N CYS A 134 -11.02 21.80 0.35
CA CYS A 134 -11.92 20.66 0.35
C CYS A 134 -11.77 19.90 1.67
N TYR A 135 -12.89 19.71 2.38
CA TYR A 135 -12.91 19.09 3.71
C TYR A 135 -14.22 18.36 3.98
N ILE A 136 -14.22 17.51 5.00
CA ILE A 136 -15.42 16.80 5.47
C ILE A 136 -16.01 17.57 6.67
N LYS A 137 -17.29 17.90 6.61
CA LYS A 137 -18.04 18.46 7.74
C LYS A 137 -19.32 17.64 7.92
N GLU A 138 -19.52 17.12 9.13
CA GLU A 138 -20.70 16.30 9.46
C GLU A 138 -20.91 15.12 8.49
N GLY A 139 -19.81 14.49 8.08
CA GLY A 139 -19.84 13.35 7.13
C GLY A 139 -20.11 13.72 5.67
N ARG A 140 -20.14 15.01 5.34
CA ARG A 140 -20.38 15.51 3.97
C ARG A 140 -19.19 16.27 3.44
N LEU A 141 -18.88 16.04 2.16
CA LEU A 141 -17.85 16.80 1.45
C LEU A 141 -18.28 18.25 1.28
N GLN A 142 -17.43 19.18 1.69
CA GLN A 142 -17.63 20.62 1.51
C GLN A 142 -16.42 21.26 0.83
N LYS A 143 -16.66 22.27 0.03
CA LYS A 143 -15.64 23.09 -0.64
C LYS A 143 -15.89 24.55 -0.31
N THR A 144 -14.85 25.22 0.22
CA THR A 144 -14.90 26.65 0.57
C THR A 144 -13.77 27.36 -0.16
N GLU A 145 -14.06 28.50 -0.77
CA GLU A 145 -13.04 29.35 -1.39
C GLU A 145 -12.57 30.41 -0.40
N LEU A 146 -11.25 30.50 -0.22
CA LEU A 146 -10.58 31.53 0.56
C LEU A 146 -9.69 32.36 -0.34
N ARG A 147 -9.60 33.67 -0.07
CA ARG A 147 -8.63 34.53 -0.74
C ARG A 147 -7.28 34.39 -0.04
N SER A 148 -6.47 33.50 -0.55
CA SER A 148 -5.13 33.23 -0.02
C SER A 148 -4.26 32.61 -1.11
N THR A 149 -3.00 32.37 -0.79
CA THR A 149 -2.06 31.62 -1.65
C THR A 149 -1.76 30.26 -1.04
N LEU A 150 -1.40 29.31 -1.91
CA LEU A 150 -1.02 27.95 -1.44
C LEU A 150 0.20 28.01 -0.50
N THR A 151 1.13 28.93 -0.76
CA THR A 151 2.32 29.12 0.07
C THR A 151 1.96 29.63 1.45
N ALA A 152 1.11 30.67 1.54
CA ALA A 152 0.66 31.20 2.83
C ALA A 152 -0.05 30.12 3.67
N LEU A 153 -0.97 29.36 3.05
CA LEU A 153 -1.66 28.29 3.76
C LEU A 153 -0.74 27.13 4.14
N LYS A 154 0.32 26.87 3.38
CA LYS A 154 1.32 25.89 3.77
C LYS A 154 2.10 26.33 5.00
N ASP A 155 2.39 27.61 5.13
CA ASP A 155 3.07 28.19 6.30
C ASP A 155 2.14 28.18 7.54
N ASP A 156 0.83 28.33 7.35
CA ASP A 156 -0.20 28.18 8.39
C ASP A 156 -0.37 26.73 8.85
N LEU A 157 0.10 25.75 8.05
CA LEU A 157 -0.07 24.31 8.26
C LEU A 157 1.27 23.58 8.39
N PRO A 158 2.06 23.85 9.46
CA PRO A 158 3.38 23.22 9.66
C PRO A 158 3.26 21.78 10.19
N TYR A 159 2.39 20.97 9.60
CA TYR A 159 2.13 19.59 10.02
C TYR A 159 2.68 18.61 8.99
N ASP A 160 3.32 17.54 9.46
CA ASP A 160 3.95 16.54 8.60
C ASP A 160 2.97 15.80 7.69
N ASN A 161 1.71 15.70 8.10
CA ASN A 161 0.65 15.08 7.29
C ASN A 161 0.11 15.99 6.16
N ILE A 162 0.52 17.25 6.08
CA ILE A 162 0.15 18.17 5.00
C ILE A 162 1.28 18.21 3.97
N PHE A 163 1.04 17.60 2.84
CA PHE A 163 2.05 17.43 1.79
C PHE A 163 1.70 18.21 0.52
N GLN A 164 2.68 18.97 0.01
CA GLN A 164 2.55 19.58 -1.30
C GLN A 164 2.85 18.55 -2.38
N CYS A 165 1.81 18.09 -3.07
CA CYS A 165 1.92 17.05 -4.11
C CYS A 165 2.01 17.62 -5.54
N HIS A 166 1.62 18.88 -5.71
CA HIS A 166 1.66 19.59 -7.00
C HIS A 166 1.84 21.09 -6.75
N ARG A 167 2.30 21.84 -7.76
CA ARG A 167 2.40 23.31 -7.66
C ARG A 167 1.09 24.00 -7.27
N SER A 168 -0.04 23.34 -7.49
CA SER A 168 -1.39 23.86 -7.23
C SER A 168 -2.16 23.03 -6.18
N PHE A 169 -1.54 22.02 -5.54
CA PHE A 169 -2.25 21.18 -4.58
C PHE A 169 -1.42 20.91 -3.33
N LEU A 170 -2.06 21.07 -2.17
CA LEU A 170 -1.68 20.52 -0.88
C LEU A 170 -2.67 19.37 -0.55
N VAL A 171 -2.21 18.28 0.00
CA VAL A 171 -3.03 17.12 0.36
C VAL A 171 -2.73 16.68 1.79
N ASN A 172 -3.76 16.26 2.51
CA ASN A 172 -3.58 15.58 3.77
C ASN A 172 -3.34 14.10 3.48
N ILE A 173 -2.13 13.62 3.77
CA ILE A 173 -1.72 12.24 3.48
C ILE A 173 -2.52 11.20 4.27
N ASN A 174 -3.05 11.55 5.45
CA ASN A 174 -3.87 10.66 6.28
C ASN A 174 -5.18 10.25 5.59
N ASN A 175 -5.65 11.05 4.63
CA ASN A 175 -6.88 10.80 3.89
C ASN A 175 -6.66 10.11 2.54
N ILE A 176 -5.43 9.67 2.22
CA ILE A 176 -5.14 8.98 0.95
C ILE A 176 -5.62 7.53 1.03
N VAL A 177 -6.56 7.17 0.15
CA VAL A 177 -7.06 5.79 -0.01
C VAL A 177 -6.20 4.99 -0.98
N SER A 178 -5.78 5.62 -2.08
CA SER A 178 -4.96 4.97 -3.08
C SER A 178 -4.11 5.95 -3.88
N ALA A 179 -2.96 5.45 -4.38
CA ALA A 179 -2.07 6.18 -5.26
C ALA A 179 -1.78 5.33 -6.50
N LYS A 180 -2.15 5.83 -7.68
CA LYS A 180 -1.88 5.17 -8.97
C LYS A 180 -0.81 5.92 -9.75
N GLY A 181 0.29 5.24 -10.09
CA GLY A 181 1.34 5.80 -10.94
C GLY A 181 0.90 5.91 -12.41
N ASN A 182 1.30 7.01 -13.07
CA ASN A 182 1.15 7.18 -14.51
C ASN A 182 2.44 7.79 -15.11
N SER A 183 2.45 8.01 -16.42
CA SER A 183 3.61 8.59 -17.12
C SER A 183 4.02 9.98 -16.62
N ASN A 184 3.13 10.71 -15.94
CA ASN A 184 3.33 12.09 -15.50
C ASN A 184 3.56 12.22 -13.98
N GLY A 185 3.52 11.12 -13.22
CA GLY A 185 3.66 11.07 -11.76
C GLY A 185 2.68 10.11 -11.13
N TYR A 186 1.91 10.58 -10.14
CA TYR A 186 0.87 9.78 -9.47
C TYR A 186 -0.46 10.51 -9.49
N GLN A 187 -1.52 9.76 -9.29
CA GLN A 187 -2.88 10.22 -9.06
C GLN A 187 -3.35 9.67 -7.71
N LEU A 188 -3.76 10.54 -6.82
CA LEU A 188 -4.26 10.19 -5.49
C LEU A 188 -5.78 10.19 -5.47
N LEU A 189 -6.35 9.21 -4.79
CA LEU A 189 -7.75 9.16 -4.41
C LEU A 189 -7.86 9.34 -2.90
N LEU A 190 -8.74 10.23 -2.46
CA LEU A 190 -8.93 10.55 -1.05
C LEU A 190 -10.23 9.98 -0.50
N THR A 191 -10.31 9.78 0.81
CA THR A 191 -11.48 9.27 1.52
C THR A 191 -12.68 10.18 1.29
N GLY A 192 -13.80 9.59 0.83
CA GLY A 192 -15.04 10.33 0.64
C GLY A 192 -15.01 11.41 -0.46
N CYS A 193 -14.00 11.39 -1.34
CA CYS A 193 -13.84 12.35 -2.43
C CYS A 193 -13.63 11.61 -3.75
N GLU A 194 -14.38 12.02 -4.78
CA GLU A 194 -14.23 11.48 -6.14
C GLU A 194 -13.18 12.23 -6.96
N ASP A 195 -12.69 13.36 -6.46
CA ASP A 195 -11.70 14.17 -7.14
C ASP A 195 -10.35 13.45 -7.17
N ILE A 196 -9.73 13.41 -8.34
CA ILE A 196 -8.40 12.81 -8.54
C ILE A 196 -7.34 13.91 -8.37
N ILE A 197 -6.47 13.76 -7.37
CA ILE A 197 -5.44 14.75 -7.06
C ILE A 197 -4.12 14.37 -7.77
N PRO A 198 -3.58 15.22 -8.64
CA PRO A 198 -2.34 14.93 -9.35
C PRO A 198 -1.12 15.15 -8.46
N VAL A 199 -0.15 14.24 -8.55
CA VAL A 199 1.19 14.41 -7.97
C VAL A 199 2.19 14.57 -9.11
N SER A 200 2.83 15.72 -9.21
CA SER A 200 3.82 15.94 -10.27
C SER A 200 5.14 15.24 -9.96
N ARG A 201 5.91 14.89 -10.99
CA ARG A 201 7.19 14.15 -10.87
C ARG A 201 8.16 14.77 -9.87
N THR A 202 8.20 16.09 -9.77
CA THR A 202 9.07 16.83 -8.86
C THR A 202 8.77 16.51 -7.38
N PHE A 203 7.52 16.22 -7.04
CA PHE A 203 7.08 15.95 -5.67
C PHE A 203 7.00 14.44 -5.34
N VAL A 204 7.18 13.55 -6.31
CA VAL A 204 7.18 12.09 -6.09
C VAL A 204 8.21 11.62 -5.05
N PRO A 205 9.46 12.13 -5.01
CA PRO A 205 10.42 11.73 -3.98
C PRO A 205 9.93 12.03 -2.57
N GLY A 206 9.28 13.19 -2.36
CA GLY A 206 8.66 13.55 -1.07
C GLY A 206 7.52 12.60 -0.71
N LEU A 207 6.63 12.29 -1.65
CA LEU A 207 5.55 11.32 -1.40
C LEU A 207 6.08 9.94 -0.98
N ARG A 208 7.18 9.48 -1.59
CA ARG A 208 7.80 8.20 -1.22
C ARG A 208 8.31 8.18 0.22
N HIS A 209 8.71 9.31 0.77
CA HIS A 209 9.13 9.40 2.17
C HIS A 209 7.98 9.08 3.14
N PHE A 210 6.74 9.38 2.75
CA PHE A 210 5.54 9.08 3.54
C PHE A 210 4.95 7.69 3.23
N VAL A 211 5.21 7.15 2.05
CA VAL A 211 4.61 5.89 1.53
C VAL A 211 5.60 4.73 1.53
N GLY A 212 6.89 4.98 1.71
CA GLY A 212 7.97 3.97 1.73
C GLY A 212 8.49 3.69 3.10
#